data_b3429b8d82e4e38ab72bbd3fa22f9b53
#
_entry.id   b3429b8d82e4e38ab72bbd3fa22f9b53
#
_cell.length_a   1.000
_cell.length_b   1.000
_cell.length_c   1.000
_cell.angle_alpha   90.00
_cell.angle_beta   90.00
_cell.angle_gamma   90.00
#
_symmetry.space_group_name_H-M   'P 1'
#
loop_
_entity.id
_entity.type
_entity.pdbx_description
1 polymer ?
#
loop_
_entity_poly.entity_id
_entity_poly.type
_entity_poly.pdbx_seq_one_letter_code
_entity_poly.pdbx_strand_id
1 'polypeptide(L)'
;MPRKRKLKINWAKYEQLRNLPDKKVFLALKNAVYDLPEPYTVHKGGRGRPAYNPKAVAVLILWQFYVNKSDRDYQNYLKSTDWIKKELNLTQIPDRRTLNRYRKKITPEYLSNLNKLILEQTNTSKLAADSTGLKTSRRLPAWSVKKGDGDF
;
A
#
# COMPACT_ATOMS: atom_id res chain seq x y z
N MET A 1 19.73 33.79 -16.97
CA MET A 1 19.36 32.56 -16.27
C MET A 1 17.89 32.24 -16.55
N PRO A 2 17.56 31.07 -17.07
CA PRO A 2 16.16 30.72 -17.35
C PRO A 2 15.39 30.58 -16.05
N ARG A 3 14.29 31.33 -15.93
CA ARG A 3 13.37 31.25 -14.77
C ARG A 3 12.78 29.82 -14.69
N LYS A 4 13.02 29.11 -13.59
CA LYS A 4 12.40 27.80 -13.31
C LYS A 4 10.88 27.96 -13.37
N ARG A 5 10.22 27.29 -14.30
CA ARG A 5 8.76 27.23 -14.37
C ARG A 5 8.24 26.56 -13.08
N LYS A 6 7.54 27.32 -12.26
CA LYS A 6 6.80 26.76 -11.10
C LYS A 6 5.74 25.80 -11.66
N LEU A 7 5.84 24.52 -11.33
CA LEU A 7 4.80 23.56 -11.61
C LEU A 7 3.51 24.02 -10.95
N LYS A 8 2.49 24.37 -11.76
CA LYS A 8 1.15 24.68 -11.23
C LYS A 8 0.50 23.37 -10.82
N ILE A 9 0.40 23.13 -9.51
CA ILE A 9 -0.35 22.00 -8.97
C ILE A 9 -1.83 22.31 -9.18
N ASN A 10 -2.54 21.39 -9.84
CA ASN A 10 -3.99 21.48 -9.96
C ASN A 10 -4.63 20.97 -8.65
N TRP A 11 -4.86 21.87 -7.72
CA TRP A 11 -5.41 21.59 -6.40
C TRP A 11 -6.80 20.94 -6.47
N ALA A 12 -7.66 21.35 -7.41
CA ALA A 12 -8.98 20.76 -7.59
C ALA A 12 -8.90 19.27 -7.96
N LYS A 13 -7.96 18.90 -8.85
CA LYS A 13 -7.73 17.50 -9.19
C LYS A 13 -7.13 16.71 -8.02
N TYR A 14 -6.26 17.34 -7.23
CA TYR A 14 -5.70 16.74 -6.03
C TYR A 14 -6.77 16.45 -4.98
N GLU A 15 -7.70 17.39 -4.74
CA GLU A 15 -8.81 17.21 -3.81
C GLU A 15 -9.79 16.14 -4.28
N GLN A 16 -10.09 16.07 -5.59
CA GLN A 16 -10.91 15.01 -6.16
C GLN A 16 -10.28 13.62 -5.93
N LEU A 17 -8.97 13.49 -6.08
CA LEU A 17 -8.24 12.23 -5.83
C LEU A 17 -8.22 11.89 -4.34
N ARG A 18 -8.07 12.88 -3.46
CA ARG A 18 -8.09 12.70 -2.01
C ARG A 18 -9.47 12.27 -1.48
N ASN A 19 -10.54 12.69 -2.15
CA ASN A 19 -11.92 12.41 -1.77
C ASN A 19 -12.50 11.17 -2.49
N LEU A 20 -11.65 10.33 -3.10
CA LEU A 20 -12.12 9.05 -3.62
C LEU A 20 -12.73 8.22 -2.48
N PRO A 21 -13.95 7.70 -2.64
CA PRO A 21 -14.54 6.82 -1.64
C PRO A 21 -13.62 5.64 -1.38
N ASP A 22 -13.33 5.36 -0.13
CA ASP A 22 -12.47 4.25 0.32
C ASP A 22 -12.80 2.93 -0.38
N LYS A 23 -14.08 2.69 -0.64
CA LYS A 23 -14.52 1.50 -1.34
C LYS A 23 -13.98 1.41 -2.77
N LYS A 24 -13.88 2.52 -3.51
CA LYS A 24 -13.29 2.54 -4.87
C LYS A 24 -11.81 2.21 -4.85
N VAL A 25 -11.07 2.78 -3.89
CA VAL A 25 -9.64 2.50 -3.70
C VAL A 25 -9.43 1.03 -3.33
N PHE A 26 -10.26 0.51 -2.43
CA PHE A 26 -10.20 -0.90 -2.05
C PHE A 26 -10.45 -1.84 -3.22
N LEU A 27 -11.45 -1.56 -4.05
CA LEU A 27 -11.76 -2.38 -5.22
C LEU A 27 -10.63 -2.34 -6.25
N ALA A 28 -10.04 -1.17 -6.49
CA ALA A 28 -8.88 -1.05 -7.36
C ALA A 28 -7.69 -1.88 -6.85
N LEU A 29 -7.40 -1.79 -5.55
CA LEU A 29 -6.37 -2.60 -4.91
C LEU A 29 -6.66 -4.10 -5.01
N LYS A 30 -7.91 -4.50 -4.73
CA LYS A 30 -8.36 -5.89 -4.88
C LYS A 30 -8.11 -6.40 -6.30
N ASN A 31 -8.56 -5.67 -7.32
CA ASN A 31 -8.39 -6.06 -8.71
C ASN A 31 -6.91 -6.22 -9.05
N ALA A 32 -6.06 -5.26 -8.70
CA ALA A 32 -4.63 -5.33 -8.96
C ALA A 32 -3.96 -6.56 -8.30
N VAL A 33 -4.35 -6.89 -7.06
CA VAL A 33 -3.83 -8.09 -6.37
C VAL A 33 -4.36 -9.38 -7.02
N TYR A 34 -5.60 -9.39 -7.50
CA TYR A 34 -6.19 -10.57 -8.13
C TYR A 34 -5.67 -10.83 -9.55
N ASP A 35 -5.20 -9.79 -10.25
CA ASP A 35 -4.53 -9.92 -11.56
C ASP A 35 -3.12 -10.51 -11.45
N LEU A 36 -2.51 -10.46 -10.27
CA LEU A 36 -1.20 -11.07 -10.01
C LEU A 36 -1.32 -12.54 -9.56
N PRO A 37 -0.24 -13.33 -9.68
CA PRO A 37 -0.17 -14.66 -9.10
C PRO A 37 -0.33 -14.61 -7.57
N GLU A 38 -0.48 -15.78 -6.94
CA GLU A 38 -0.59 -15.85 -5.47
C GLU A 38 0.67 -15.31 -4.78
N PRO A 39 0.52 -14.44 -3.75
CA PRO A 39 1.66 -13.81 -3.08
C PRO A 39 2.52 -14.81 -2.29
N TYR A 40 1.96 -15.95 -1.93
CA TYR A 40 2.61 -17.05 -1.24
C TYR A 40 1.79 -18.35 -1.39
N THR A 41 2.44 -19.48 -1.26
CA THR A 41 1.77 -20.78 -1.28
C THR A 41 1.18 -21.14 0.07
N VAL A 42 -0.01 -21.74 0.08
CA VAL A 42 -0.64 -22.32 1.26
C VAL A 42 -0.79 -23.81 1.08
N HIS A 43 -0.52 -24.54 2.16
CA HIS A 43 -0.73 -25.99 2.16
C HIS A 43 -2.23 -26.27 2.07
N LYS A 44 -2.65 -26.90 0.97
CA LYS A 44 -4.02 -27.36 0.78
C LYS A 44 -4.09 -28.82 1.23
N GLY A 45 -4.85 -29.09 2.26
CA GLY A 45 -5.06 -30.44 2.76
C GLY A 45 -4.27 -30.76 4.03
N GLY A 46 -4.92 -30.65 5.15
CA GLY A 46 -4.45 -31.00 6.48
C GLY A 46 -5.62 -31.05 7.45
N ARG A 47 -5.44 -31.69 8.62
CA ARG A 47 -6.41 -31.63 9.70
C ARG A 47 -6.46 -30.19 10.23
N GLY A 48 -7.66 -29.61 10.36
CA GLY A 48 -7.85 -28.30 10.93
C GLY A 48 -8.63 -27.34 10.03
N ARG A 49 -8.62 -26.08 10.40
CA ARG A 49 -9.34 -25.03 9.67
C ARG A 49 -8.69 -24.77 8.30
N PRO A 50 -9.50 -24.67 7.22
CA PRO A 50 -8.99 -24.31 5.91
C PRO A 50 -8.19 -23.00 5.94
N ALA A 51 -7.09 -22.95 5.18
CA ALA A 51 -6.30 -21.74 5.06
C ALA A 51 -7.10 -20.65 4.35
N TYR A 52 -6.88 -19.39 4.75
CA TYR A 52 -7.46 -18.24 4.06
C TYR A 52 -6.90 -18.14 2.63
N ASN A 53 -7.69 -17.58 1.73
CA ASN A 53 -7.24 -17.27 0.38
C ASN A 53 -6.05 -16.27 0.43
N PRO A 54 -4.88 -16.63 -0.14
CA PRO A 54 -3.67 -15.79 -0.09
C PRO A 54 -3.88 -14.39 -0.65
N LYS A 55 -4.62 -14.26 -1.75
CA LYS A 55 -4.93 -12.98 -2.38
C LYS A 55 -5.80 -12.10 -1.49
N ALA A 56 -6.84 -12.68 -0.87
CA ALA A 56 -7.70 -11.95 0.05
C ALA A 56 -6.92 -11.44 1.28
N VAL A 57 -6.04 -12.26 1.83
CA VAL A 57 -5.18 -11.85 2.96
C VAL A 57 -4.19 -10.77 2.55
N ALA A 58 -3.61 -10.85 1.35
CA ALA A 58 -2.72 -9.81 0.83
C ALA A 58 -3.45 -8.47 0.67
N VAL A 59 -4.67 -8.47 0.14
CA VAL A 59 -5.51 -7.25 0.07
C VAL A 59 -5.72 -6.66 1.46
N LEU A 60 -6.05 -7.48 2.47
CA LEU A 60 -6.23 -6.99 3.84
C LEU A 60 -4.95 -6.38 4.42
N ILE A 61 -3.80 -7.00 4.19
CA ILE A 61 -2.51 -6.49 4.67
C ILE A 61 -2.18 -5.15 4.02
N LEU A 62 -2.34 -5.04 2.72
CA LEU A 62 -2.08 -3.80 1.98
C LEU A 62 -3.08 -2.70 2.33
N TRP A 63 -4.35 -3.07 2.55
CA TRP A 63 -5.37 -2.13 2.99
C TRP A 63 -5.09 -1.55 4.37
N GLN A 64 -4.47 -2.31 5.27
CA GLN A 64 -4.05 -1.81 6.57
C GLN A 64 -3.07 -0.63 6.46
N PHE A 65 -2.12 -0.71 5.50
CA PHE A 65 -1.19 0.40 5.26
C PHE A 65 -1.91 1.63 4.72
N TYR A 66 -2.88 1.45 3.85
CA TYR A 66 -3.66 2.55 3.32
C TYR A 66 -4.46 3.28 4.40
N VAL A 67 -5.17 2.56 5.25
CA VAL A 67 -5.96 3.15 6.35
C VAL A 67 -5.12 3.59 7.54
N ASN A 68 -3.82 3.28 7.52
CA ASN A 68 -2.83 3.68 8.53
C ASN A 68 -3.25 3.37 9.98
N LYS A 69 -3.71 2.15 10.23
CA LYS A 69 -4.17 1.71 11.54
C LYS A 69 -3.17 0.78 12.20
N SER A 70 -3.04 0.88 13.53
CA SER A 70 -2.30 -0.09 14.32
C SER A 70 -2.91 -1.50 14.16
N ASP A 71 -2.14 -2.54 14.43
CA ASP A 71 -2.62 -3.94 14.31
C ASP A 71 -3.87 -4.21 15.15
N ARG A 72 -3.98 -3.59 16.33
CA ARG A 72 -5.15 -3.74 17.22
C ARG A 72 -6.36 -3.00 16.67
N ASP A 73 -6.18 -1.73 16.30
CA ASP A 73 -7.26 -0.90 15.77
C ASP A 73 -7.76 -1.40 14.43
N TYR A 74 -6.86 -1.95 13.61
CA TYR A 74 -7.21 -2.56 12.33
C TYR A 74 -8.10 -3.80 12.51
N GLN A 75 -7.82 -4.63 13.52
CA GLN A 75 -8.68 -5.78 13.83
C GLN A 75 -10.11 -5.34 14.19
N ASN A 76 -10.24 -4.28 14.99
CA ASN A 76 -11.53 -3.72 15.36
C ASN A 76 -12.23 -3.08 14.14
N TYR A 77 -11.49 -2.37 13.32
CA TYR A 77 -11.98 -1.79 12.07
C TYR A 77 -12.54 -2.85 11.13
N LEU A 78 -11.82 -3.95 10.91
CA LEU A 78 -12.28 -5.05 10.06
C LEU A 78 -13.55 -5.72 10.60
N LYS A 79 -13.69 -5.84 11.92
CA LYS A 79 -14.91 -6.40 12.56
C LYS A 79 -16.12 -5.49 12.38
N SER A 80 -15.93 -4.18 12.33
CA SER A 80 -17.00 -3.20 12.15
C SER A 80 -17.33 -2.91 10.67
N THR A 81 -16.53 -3.45 9.74
CA THR A 81 -16.65 -3.12 8.31
C THR A 81 -17.04 -4.34 7.49
N ASP A 82 -18.32 -4.69 7.55
CA ASP A 82 -18.85 -5.91 6.90
C ASP A 82 -18.69 -5.96 5.39
N TRP A 83 -18.67 -4.81 4.71
CA TRP A 83 -18.53 -4.78 3.27
C TRP A 83 -17.17 -5.34 2.79
N ILE A 84 -16.09 -5.17 3.54
CA ILE A 84 -14.76 -5.74 3.21
C ILE A 84 -14.84 -7.27 3.21
N LYS A 85 -15.48 -7.83 4.23
CA LYS A 85 -15.67 -9.27 4.35
C LYS A 85 -16.45 -9.83 3.16
N LYS A 86 -17.52 -9.14 2.75
CA LYS A 86 -18.34 -9.53 1.60
C LYS A 86 -17.57 -9.43 0.29
N GLU A 87 -16.83 -8.34 0.07
CA GLU A 87 -16.04 -8.13 -1.15
C GLU A 87 -14.94 -9.18 -1.34
N LEU A 88 -14.36 -9.68 -0.26
CA LEU A 88 -13.33 -10.71 -0.30
C LEU A 88 -13.86 -12.13 -0.18
N ASN A 89 -15.19 -12.34 -0.12
CA ASN A 89 -15.84 -13.63 0.11
C ASN A 89 -15.27 -14.40 1.29
N LEU A 90 -15.02 -13.69 2.39
CA LEU A 90 -14.48 -14.27 3.60
C LEU A 90 -15.62 -14.72 4.51
N THR A 91 -15.58 -15.96 4.98
CA THR A 91 -16.50 -16.46 6.02
C THR A 91 -16.18 -15.84 7.38
N GLN A 92 -14.91 -15.59 7.62
CA GLN A 92 -14.40 -15.02 8.88
C GLN A 92 -13.21 -14.11 8.63
N ILE A 93 -13.11 -13.01 9.37
CA ILE A 93 -11.95 -12.12 9.32
C ILE A 93 -10.74 -12.80 9.97
N PRO A 94 -9.56 -12.82 9.31
CA PRO A 94 -8.33 -13.31 9.91
C PRO A 94 -7.97 -12.52 11.18
N ASP A 95 -7.47 -13.19 12.19
CA ASP A 95 -6.99 -12.53 13.39
C ASP A 95 -5.65 -11.79 13.16
N ARG A 96 -5.27 -10.91 14.08
CA ARG A 96 -4.04 -10.13 14.04
C ARG A 96 -2.79 -11.00 13.88
N ARG A 97 -2.71 -12.13 14.60
CA ARG A 97 -1.56 -13.04 14.54
C ARG A 97 -1.45 -13.68 13.16
N THR A 98 -2.57 -14.04 12.58
CA THR A 98 -2.64 -14.59 11.23
C THR A 98 -2.20 -13.58 10.20
N LEU A 99 -2.68 -12.33 10.24
CA LEU A 99 -2.26 -11.27 9.34
C LEU A 99 -0.75 -11.01 9.44
N ASN A 100 -0.21 -10.94 10.65
CA ASN A 100 1.22 -10.72 10.88
C ASN A 100 2.10 -11.87 10.39
N ARG A 101 1.63 -13.10 10.54
CA ARG A 101 2.32 -14.28 10.00
C ARG A 101 2.38 -14.27 8.48
N TYR A 102 1.29 -13.91 7.82
CA TYR A 102 1.26 -13.87 6.35
C TYR A 102 1.94 -12.62 5.77
N ARG A 103 1.95 -11.50 6.49
CA ARG A 103 2.74 -10.31 6.10
C ARG A 103 4.21 -10.63 5.87
N LYS A 104 4.80 -11.48 6.69
CA LYS A 104 6.19 -11.93 6.55
C LYS A 104 6.44 -12.81 5.30
N LYS A 105 5.39 -13.34 4.70
CA LYS A 105 5.49 -14.19 3.50
C LYS A 105 5.37 -13.40 2.19
N ILE A 106 4.91 -12.16 2.24
CA ILE A 106 4.85 -11.29 1.06
C ILE A 106 6.26 -10.80 0.77
N THR A 107 6.75 -11.10 -0.43
CA THR A 107 8.11 -10.75 -0.84
C THR A 107 8.19 -9.33 -1.39
N PRO A 108 9.36 -8.65 -1.30
CA PRO A 108 9.57 -7.36 -1.96
C PRO A 108 9.35 -7.41 -3.48
N GLU A 109 9.67 -8.53 -4.11
CA GLU A 109 9.44 -8.75 -5.54
C GLU A 109 7.96 -8.71 -5.91
N TYR A 110 7.11 -9.34 -5.09
CA TYR A 110 5.66 -9.30 -5.26
C TYR A 110 5.14 -7.85 -5.19
N LEU A 111 5.61 -7.07 -4.20
CA LEU A 111 5.24 -5.67 -4.06
C LEU A 111 5.74 -4.82 -5.24
N SER A 112 6.92 -5.10 -5.76
CA SER A 112 7.45 -4.43 -6.95
C SER A 112 6.59 -4.70 -8.19
N ASN A 113 6.16 -5.95 -8.38
CA ASN A 113 5.29 -6.33 -9.49
C ASN A 113 3.90 -5.70 -9.37
N LEU A 114 3.37 -5.64 -8.15
CA LEU A 114 2.10 -4.95 -7.88
C LEU A 114 2.19 -3.45 -8.21
N ASN A 115 3.28 -2.79 -7.81
CA ASN A 115 3.50 -1.38 -8.13
C ASN A 115 3.60 -1.13 -9.63
N LYS A 116 4.31 -1.99 -10.37
CA LYS A 116 4.39 -1.89 -11.84
C LYS A 116 3.00 -1.98 -12.46
N LEU A 117 2.21 -2.97 -12.07
CA LEU A 117 0.86 -3.19 -12.59
C LEU A 117 -0.06 -2.00 -12.29
N ILE A 118 -0.03 -1.46 -11.08
CA ILE A 118 -0.81 -0.26 -10.71
C ILE A 118 -0.39 0.95 -11.56
N LEU A 119 0.91 1.16 -11.76
CA LEU A 119 1.43 2.26 -12.57
C LEU A 119 1.05 2.14 -14.05
N GLU A 120 1.08 0.93 -14.60
CA GLU A 120 0.63 0.64 -15.96
C GLU A 120 -0.86 0.92 -16.14
N GLN A 121 -1.69 0.52 -15.19
CA GLN A 121 -3.15 0.75 -15.22
C GLN A 121 -3.52 2.22 -15.04
N THR A 122 -2.70 3.00 -14.34
CA THR A 122 -3.00 4.42 -14.08
C THR A 122 -2.54 5.37 -15.17
N ASN A 123 -1.84 4.89 -16.21
CA ASN A 123 -1.32 5.72 -17.32
C ASN A 123 -0.56 6.96 -16.84
N THR A 124 0.08 6.88 -15.68
CA THR A 124 0.86 7.99 -15.12
C THR A 124 2.23 8.06 -15.78
N SER A 125 2.30 8.75 -16.88
CA SER A 125 3.57 9.06 -17.56
C SER A 125 4.46 10.07 -16.80
N LYS A 126 4.03 10.55 -15.63
CA LYS A 126 4.76 11.54 -14.82
C LYS A 126 4.77 11.12 -13.36
N LEU A 127 5.83 10.45 -12.94
CA LEU A 127 6.19 10.27 -11.54
C LEU A 127 6.88 11.56 -11.05
N ALA A 128 6.29 12.25 -10.09
CA ALA A 128 7.00 13.24 -9.30
C ALA A 128 7.69 12.50 -8.14
N ALA A 129 8.98 12.23 -8.28
CA ALA A 129 9.80 11.80 -7.16
C ALA A 129 10.16 13.04 -6.33
N ASP A 130 9.61 13.16 -5.13
CA ASP A 130 10.09 14.13 -4.14
C ASP A 130 11.30 13.52 -3.45
N SER A 131 12.49 14.08 -3.75
CA SER A 131 13.71 13.74 -3.03
C SER A 131 13.71 14.50 -1.70
N THR A 132 12.94 14.04 -0.74
CA THR A 132 13.19 14.42 0.65
C THR A 132 14.54 13.85 1.06
N GLY A 133 15.44 14.70 1.54
CA GLY A 133 16.76 14.28 1.99
C GLY A 133 16.65 13.25 3.13
N LEU A 134 16.80 11.98 2.79
CA LEU A 134 16.85 10.91 3.78
C LEU A 134 18.15 11.00 4.55
N LYS A 135 18.07 11.20 5.85
CA LYS A 135 19.25 11.10 6.73
C LYS A 135 19.69 9.65 6.79
N THR A 136 20.73 9.30 6.05
CA THR A 136 21.37 7.97 6.10
C THR A 136 22.38 7.83 7.23
N SER A 137 22.75 8.94 7.88
CA SER A 137 23.69 8.99 9.01
C SER A 137 23.45 10.27 9.83
N ARG A 138 24.27 10.50 10.88
CA ARG A 138 24.29 11.77 11.63
C ARG A 138 24.79 12.98 10.81
N ARG A 139 25.20 12.79 9.57
CA ARG A 139 25.61 13.86 8.66
C ARG A 139 24.40 14.49 8.00
N LEU A 140 24.49 15.78 7.69
CA LEU A 140 23.47 16.51 6.94
C LEU A 140 23.28 15.88 5.55
N PRO A 141 22.06 15.90 5.00
CA PRO A 141 21.82 15.45 3.63
C PRO A 141 22.68 16.22 2.62
N ALA A 142 23.16 15.54 1.59
CA ALA A 142 24.06 16.13 0.58
C ALA A 142 23.49 17.39 -0.09
N TRP A 143 22.15 17.55 -0.16
CA TRP A 143 21.52 18.72 -0.72
C TRP A 143 21.59 19.95 0.20
N SER A 144 21.56 19.80 1.53
CA SER A 144 21.70 20.91 2.48
C SER A 144 23.14 21.43 2.49
N VAL A 145 24.12 20.56 2.38
CA VAL A 145 25.53 20.97 2.22
C VAL A 145 25.74 21.82 0.97
N LYS A 146 25.12 21.47 -0.17
CA LYS A 146 25.20 22.24 -1.43
C LYS A 146 24.52 23.61 -1.35
N LYS A 147 23.60 23.82 -0.42
CA LYS A 147 22.91 25.12 -0.21
C LYS A 147 23.61 26.03 0.81
N GLY A 148 24.69 25.59 1.40
CA GLY A 148 25.37 26.32 2.46
C GLY A 148 24.69 26.26 3.81
N ASP A 149 23.68 25.37 3.98
CA ASP A 149 22.94 25.19 5.25
C ASP A 149 23.71 24.29 6.24
N GLY A 150 24.96 23.97 5.95
CA GLY A 150 25.77 22.98 6.68
C GLY A 150 26.81 23.56 7.63
N ASP A 151 26.93 24.85 7.73
CA ASP A 151 27.86 25.48 8.67
C ASP A 151 27.16 25.78 10.01
N PHE A 152 27.03 24.76 10.84
CA PHE A 152 26.69 24.86 12.25
C PHE A 152 27.54 23.88 13.07
#